data_ac3309ae61e3b55a1b88707a7e720b4a
#
_entry.id   ac3309ae61e3b55a1b88707a7e720b4a
#
_cell.length_a   1.000
_cell.length_b   1.000
_cell.length_c   1.000
_cell.angle_alpha   90.00
_cell.angle_beta   90.00
_cell.angle_gamma   90.00
#
_symmetry.space_group_name_H-M   'P 1'
#
loop_
_entity.id
_entity.type
_entity.pdbx_description
1 polymer ?
#
loop_
_entity_poly.entity_id
_entity_poly.type
_entity_poly.pdbx_seq_one_letter_code
_entity_poly.pdbx_strand_id
1 'polypeptide(L)'
;MQINLKDPNHYAHLYNEKSLKGKEINILDSTLREGEQCTGISFTVKQRLQIAWMLDYFGVNAIEISPIVSQSHEESFKQMIKAGLNAKLIAHIRALDRKSVV
;
A
#
# COMPACT_ATOMS: atom_id res chain seq x y z
N MET A 1 32.79 -10.41 7.90
CA MET A 1 31.67 -9.89 8.66
C MET A 1 30.95 -11.02 9.37
N GLN A 2 30.79 -10.90 10.66
CA GLN A 2 30.14 -11.92 11.47
C GLN A 2 28.66 -11.61 11.62
N ILE A 3 27.80 -12.55 11.25
CA ILE A 3 26.35 -12.38 11.39
C ILE A 3 25.91 -13.03 12.69
N ASN A 4 25.22 -12.25 13.53
CA ASN A 4 24.64 -12.76 14.76
C ASN A 4 23.23 -13.27 14.48
N LEU A 5 23.08 -14.57 14.31
CA LEU A 5 21.80 -15.21 14.01
C LEU A 5 20.81 -15.19 15.17
N LYS A 6 21.26 -14.84 16.38
CA LYS A 6 20.39 -14.72 17.54
C LYS A 6 19.70 -13.37 17.63
N ASP A 7 20.19 -12.37 16.90
CA ASP A 7 19.60 -11.04 16.86
C ASP A 7 18.84 -10.87 15.54
N PRO A 8 17.50 -10.88 15.56
CA PRO A 8 16.72 -10.77 14.31
C PRO A 8 16.91 -9.43 13.60
N ASN A 9 17.40 -8.41 14.31
CA ASN A 9 17.58 -7.07 13.74
C ASN A 9 19.02 -6.79 13.31
N HIS A 10 19.93 -7.71 13.54
CA HIS A 10 21.34 -7.50 13.25
C HIS A 10 21.60 -7.14 11.80
N TYR A 11 21.01 -7.89 10.88
CA TYR A 11 21.17 -7.67 9.45
C TYR A 11 20.52 -6.37 9.00
N ALA A 12 19.32 -6.09 9.48
CA ALA A 12 18.61 -4.86 9.15
C ALA A 12 19.36 -3.63 9.64
N HIS A 13 19.94 -3.71 10.83
CA HIS A 13 20.72 -2.63 11.42
C HIS A 13 21.95 -2.29 10.57
N LEU A 14 22.66 -3.30 10.08
CA LEU A 14 23.81 -3.10 9.21
C LEU A 14 23.42 -2.38 7.91
N TYR A 15 22.32 -2.78 7.32
CA TYR A 15 21.81 -2.14 6.10
C TYR A 15 21.45 -0.68 6.34
N ASN A 16 20.70 -0.43 7.41
CA ASN A 16 20.25 0.92 7.72
C ASN A 16 21.40 1.87 7.97
N GLU A 17 22.43 1.42 8.67
CA GLU A 17 23.56 2.29 8.99
C GLU A 17 24.51 2.52 7.84
N LYS A 18 24.76 1.50 7.02
CA LYS A 18 25.79 1.58 5.99
C LYS A 18 25.25 1.90 4.60
N SER A 19 24.07 1.39 4.27
CA SER A 19 23.53 1.49 2.91
C SER A 19 22.45 2.54 2.76
N LEU A 20 21.64 2.78 3.79
CA LEU A 20 20.46 3.62 3.70
C LEU A 20 20.61 4.96 4.40
N LYS A 21 21.71 5.18 5.09
CA LYS A 21 21.94 6.43 5.80
C LYS A 21 21.97 7.62 4.83
N GLY A 22 21.15 8.61 5.10
CA GLY A 22 21.07 9.82 4.28
C GLY A 22 20.29 9.65 2.98
N LYS A 23 19.69 8.48 2.74
CA LYS A 23 18.87 8.24 1.56
C LYS A 23 17.40 8.37 1.90
N GLU A 24 16.65 8.96 0.98
CA GLU A 24 15.21 9.02 1.08
C GLU A 24 14.62 7.68 0.64
N ILE A 25 13.69 7.15 1.44
CA ILE A 25 13.01 5.89 1.15
C ILE A 25 11.54 6.16 0.94
N ASN A 26 11.01 5.73 -0.18
CA ASN A 26 9.59 5.81 -0.49
C ASN A 26 8.96 4.44 -0.36
N ILE A 27 7.85 4.37 0.36
CA ILE A 27 7.13 3.12 0.62
C ILE A 27 5.83 3.12 -0.17
N LEU A 28 5.67 2.09 -1.00
CA LEU A 28 4.43 1.80 -1.71
C LEU A 28 3.77 0.61 -1.04
N ASP A 29 2.54 0.77 -0.58
CA ASP A 29 1.78 -0.31 0.04
C ASP A 29 0.76 -0.88 -0.94
N SER A 30 0.73 -2.20 -1.07
CA SER A 30 -0.15 -2.92 -1.98
C SER A 30 -1.20 -3.77 -1.26
N THR A 31 -1.45 -3.52 0.01
CA THR A 31 -2.43 -4.29 0.80
C THR A 31 -3.81 -4.27 0.14
N LEU A 32 -4.24 -3.11 -0.35
CA LEU A 32 -5.56 -2.95 -0.96
C LEU A 32 -5.61 -3.38 -2.42
N ARG A 33 -4.51 -3.82 -2.98
CA ARG A 33 -4.47 -4.43 -4.31
C ARG A 33 -4.16 -5.92 -4.21
N GLU A 34 -2.93 -6.25 -3.82
CA GLU A 34 -2.49 -7.65 -3.77
C GLU A 34 -3.02 -8.39 -2.56
N GLY A 35 -3.16 -7.71 -1.43
CA GLY A 35 -3.70 -8.34 -0.22
C GLY A 35 -5.11 -8.84 -0.39
N GLU A 36 -5.94 -8.14 -1.16
CA GLU A 36 -7.31 -8.57 -1.44
C GLU A 36 -7.42 -9.67 -2.49
N GLN A 37 -6.34 -9.99 -3.17
CA GLN A 37 -6.33 -11.09 -4.15
C GLN A 37 -6.16 -12.45 -3.49
N CYS A 38 -5.89 -12.50 -2.19
CA CYS A 38 -5.81 -13.75 -1.45
C CYS A 38 -7.19 -14.42 -1.36
N THR A 39 -7.22 -15.72 -1.56
CA THR A 39 -8.45 -16.51 -1.45
C THR A 39 -9.05 -16.38 -0.07
N GLY A 40 -10.36 -16.07 0.00
CA GLY A 40 -11.08 -15.95 1.26
C GLY A 40 -10.96 -14.57 1.93
N ILE A 41 -10.26 -13.63 1.33
CA ILE A 41 -10.16 -12.27 1.86
C ILE A 41 -11.03 -11.34 1.02
N SER A 42 -11.92 -10.62 1.68
CA SER A 42 -12.74 -9.59 1.05
C SER A 42 -13.00 -8.49 2.07
N PHE A 43 -12.58 -7.27 1.75
CA PHE A 43 -12.80 -6.13 2.63
C PHE A 43 -14.05 -5.36 2.22
N THR A 44 -14.74 -4.78 3.21
CA THR A 44 -15.82 -3.83 2.97
C THR A 44 -15.23 -2.46 2.65
N VAL A 45 -16.07 -1.55 2.14
CA VAL A 45 -15.66 -0.15 1.90
C VAL A 45 -15.11 0.46 3.19
N LYS A 46 -15.80 0.25 4.30
CA LYS A 46 -15.37 0.78 5.59
C LYS A 46 -14.01 0.23 6.02
N GLN A 47 -13.79 -1.07 5.83
CA GLN A 47 -12.51 -1.69 6.17
C GLN A 47 -11.37 -1.16 5.30
N ARG A 48 -11.61 -0.97 4.01
CA ARG A 48 -10.60 -0.39 3.11
C ARG A 48 -10.23 1.02 3.52
N LEU A 49 -11.22 1.82 3.89
CA LEU A 49 -10.97 3.17 4.38
C LEU A 49 -10.15 3.16 5.67
N GLN A 50 -10.48 2.27 6.60
CA GLN A 50 -9.72 2.14 7.84
C GLN A 50 -8.28 1.75 7.57
N ILE A 51 -8.06 0.80 6.66
CA ILE A 51 -6.70 0.38 6.26
C ILE A 51 -5.95 1.55 5.65
N ALA A 52 -6.59 2.29 4.74
CA ALA A 52 -5.98 3.45 4.11
C ALA A 52 -5.59 4.53 5.12
N TRP A 53 -6.46 4.80 6.08
CA TRP A 53 -6.17 5.75 7.16
C TRP A 53 -4.98 5.31 8.01
N MET A 54 -4.91 4.02 8.33
CA MET A 54 -3.80 3.48 9.11
C MET A 54 -2.49 3.57 8.34
N LEU A 55 -2.50 3.25 7.07
CA LEU A 55 -1.32 3.34 6.22
C LEU A 55 -0.85 4.79 6.09
N ASP A 56 -1.78 5.71 5.91
CA ASP A 56 -1.46 7.13 5.83
C ASP A 56 -0.88 7.64 7.15
N TYR A 57 -1.43 7.19 8.27
CA TYR A 57 -0.91 7.52 9.59
C TYR A 57 0.52 7.00 9.79
N PHE A 58 0.81 5.80 9.29
CA PHE A 58 2.16 5.26 9.33
C PHE A 58 3.15 6.03 8.47
N GLY A 59 2.64 6.82 7.54
CA GLY A 59 3.49 7.64 6.69
C GLY A 59 3.95 6.96 5.41
N VAL A 60 3.21 5.96 4.91
CA VAL A 60 3.54 5.39 3.59
C VAL A 60 3.37 6.48 2.53
N ASN A 61 4.20 6.43 1.50
CA ASN A 61 4.21 7.45 0.45
C ASN A 61 3.09 7.24 -0.56
N ALA A 62 2.73 5.98 -0.82
CA ALA A 62 1.71 5.65 -1.80
C ALA A 62 0.93 4.42 -1.39
N ILE A 63 -0.34 4.38 -1.75
CA ILE A 63 -1.26 3.26 -1.52
C ILE A 63 -1.80 2.82 -2.86
N GLU A 64 -1.61 1.56 -3.19
CA GLU A 64 -2.06 0.98 -4.45
C GLU A 64 -3.40 0.28 -4.24
N ILE A 65 -4.36 0.52 -5.14
CA ILE A 65 -5.71 -0.02 -5.06
C ILE A 65 -6.21 -0.38 -6.46
N SER A 66 -7.10 -1.36 -6.56
CA SER A 66 -7.72 -1.77 -7.82
C SER A 66 -9.19 -1.34 -7.84
N PRO A 67 -9.52 -0.16 -8.39
CA PRO A 67 -10.89 0.35 -8.35
C PRO A 67 -11.86 -0.36 -9.30
N ILE A 68 -11.36 -1.15 -10.24
CA ILE A 68 -12.18 -1.78 -11.28
C ILE A 68 -12.65 -3.19 -10.95
N VAL A 69 -12.29 -3.73 -9.79
CA VAL A 69 -12.65 -5.10 -9.42
C VAL A 69 -14.14 -5.25 -9.17
N SER A 70 -14.76 -4.26 -8.52
CA SER A 70 -16.20 -4.24 -8.22
C SER A 70 -16.65 -2.83 -7.91
N GLN A 71 -17.99 -2.65 -7.79
CA GLN A 71 -18.55 -1.38 -7.37
C GLN A 71 -18.06 -0.99 -5.97
N SER A 72 -17.89 -1.97 -5.09
CA SER A 72 -17.37 -1.73 -3.75
C SER A 72 -15.96 -1.15 -3.79
N HIS A 73 -15.10 -1.65 -4.67
CA HIS A 73 -13.74 -1.13 -4.84
C HIS A 73 -13.75 0.29 -5.42
N GLU A 74 -14.62 0.54 -6.39
CA GLU A 74 -14.76 1.87 -6.98
C GLU A 74 -15.23 2.88 -5.94
N GLU A 75 -16.23 2.52 -5.14
CA GLU A 75 -16.72 3.39 -4.08
C GLU A 75 -15.66 3.67 -3.04
N SER A 76 -14.88 2.65 -2.66
CA SER A 76 -13.76 2.82 -1.73
C SER A 76 -12.75 3.82 -2.27
N PHE A 77 -12.40 3.71 -3.54
CA PHE A 77 -11.46 4.63 -4.18
C PHE A 77 -11.95 6.07 -4.17
N LYS A 78 -13.23 6.26 -4.49
CA LYS A 78 -13.85 7.59 -4.47
C LYS A 78 -13.82 8.20 -3.07
N GLN A 79 -14.12 7.39 -2.05
CA GLN A 79 -14.11 7.88 -0.68
C GLN A 79 -12.71 8.18 -0.18
N MET A 80 -11.71 7.39 -0.60
CA MET A 80 -10.31 7.67 -0.27
C MET A 80 -9.85 9.00 -0.85
N ILE A 81 -10.25 9.32 -2.08
CA ILE A 81 -9.95 10.61 -2.69
C ILE A 81 -10.55 11.74 -1.87
N LYS A 82 -11.80 11.59 -1.44
CA LYS A 82 -12.48 12.61 -0.64
C LYS A 82 -11.88 12.75 0.76
N ALA A 83 -11.29 11.71 1.28
CA ALA A 83 -10.71 11.71 2.63
C ALA A 83 -9.48 12.62 2.75
N GLY A 84 -8.86 12.99 1.65
CA GLY A 84 -7.72 13.89 1.67
C GLY A 84 -6.48 13.31 2.31
N LEU A 85 -6.19 12.04 2.00
CA LEU A 85 -5.00 11.37 2.52
C LEU A 85 -3.74 12.05 2.02
N ASN A 86 -2.68 12.05 2.85
CA ASN A 86 -1.37 12.56 2.46
C ASN A 86 -0.67 11.62 1.50
N ALA A 87 -0.90 10.31 1.63
CA ALA A 87 -0.34 9.31 0.74
C ALA A 87 -0.92 9.47 -0.67
N LYS A 88 -0.08 9.20 -1.67
CA LYS A 88 -0.50 9.18 -3.06
C LYS A 88 -1.34 7.94 -3.33
N LEU A 89 -2.47 8.10 -3.97
CA LEU A 89 -3.32 6.97 -4.37
C LEU A 89 -2.98 6.55 -5.79
N ILE A 90 -2.64 5.27 -5.96
CA ILE A 90 -2.30 4.71 -7.26
C ILE A 90 -3.37 3.71 -7.66
N ALA A 91 -4.12 4.03 -8.72
CA ALA A 91 -5.14 3.14 -9.24
C ALA A 91 -4.52 2.13 -10.20
N HIS A 92 -4.71 0.85 -9.90
CA HIS A 92 -4.25 -0.23 -10.76
C HIS A 92 -5.39 -0.69 -11.65
N ILE A 93 -5.25 -0.50 -12.96
CA ILE A 93 -6.27 -0.85 -13.94
C ILE A 93 -5.71 -1.82 -14.97
N ARG A 94 -6.60 -2.56 -15.61
CA ARG A 94 -6.18 -3.47 -16.69
C ARG A 94 -6.05 -2.68 -17.99
N ALA A 95 -5.01 -2.98 -18.76
CA ALA A 95 -4.73 -2.27 -20.01
C ALA A 95 -5.84 -2.43 -21.04
N LEU A 96 -6.60 -3.53 -20.98
CA LEU A 96 -7.68 -3.81 -21.92
C LEU A 96 -9.03 -3.20 -21.52
N ASP A 97 -9.13 -2.65 -20.34
CA ASP A 97 -10.37 -2.08 -19.82
C ASP A 97 -10.43 -0.59 -20.12
N ARG A 98 -10.98 -0.25 -21.27
CA ARG A 98 -11.06 1.14 -21.74
C ARG A 98 -11.95 2.02 -20.88
N LYS A 99 -12.91 1.42 -20.17
CA LYS A 99 -13.83 2.18 -19.31
C LYS A 99 -13.13 2.73 -18.08
N SER A 100 -11.98 2.16 -17.72
CA SER A 100 -11.20 2.60 -16.58
C SER A 100 -10.19 3.68 -16.91
N VAL A 101 -10.02 3.99 -18.19
CA VAL A 101 -9.09 5.00 -18.69
C VAL A 101 -9.90 6.25 -19.02
N VAL A 102 -10.07 7.10 -18.05
CA VAL A 102 -10.81 8.35 -18.22
C VAL A 102 -9.96 9.49 -17.70
#